data_7c25cd577c59a4a1eb9d304605732a0b
#
_entry.id   7c25cd577c59a4a1eb9d304605732a0b
#
_cell.length_a   1.000
_cell.length_b   1.000
_cell.length_c   1.000
_cell.angle_alpha   90.00
_cell.angle_beta   90.00
_cell.angle_gamma   90.00
#
_symmetry.space_group_name_H-M   'P 1'
#
loop_
_entity.id
_entity.type
_entity.pdbx_description
1 polymer ?
#
loop_
_entity_poly.entity_id
_entity_poly.type
_entity_poly.pdbx_seq_one_letter_code
_entity_poly.pdbx_strand_id
1 'polypeptide(L)'
;MEKSFSESYAAAGVDVTAGYESVELIKSHVKKTNIPGVIGSIGGFGGMFEIGAKDYKNPVLVSGTDGVGTKLKLAFLMDKHDTIGVDCVAMCVNDVACSGAKPLFFLDYIACGKNYPEKIAEIVKGVADGCVQAGCALVGGETAEHPGLMPDEEYDLAGFTVGIGEKNKLVSGENLKAGDALIGVASSGVHSNGFSLVRKVFDINEKTILSTYDELDKPLGEELLTPTRIYVKPLLALMDDCLLYT
;
A
#
# COMPACT_ATOMS: atom_id res chain seq x y z
N MET A 1 -7.81 6.11 -27.62
CA MET A 1 -8.01 4.67 -27.95
C MET A 1 -9.50 4.42 -28.08
N GLU A 2 -9.93 3.74 -29.14
CA GLU A 2 -11.32 3.26 -29.20
C GLU A 2 -11.54 2.28 -28.05
N LYS A 3 -12.61 2.48 -27.26
CA LYS A 3 -12.99 1.57 -26.18
C LYS A 3 -13.47 0.27 -26.82
N SER A 4 -12.80 -0.85 -26.59
CA SER A 4 -13.28 -2.15 -27.04
C SER A 4 -14.38 -2.64 -26.11
N PHE A 5 -15.49 -3.09 -26.68
CA PHE A 5 -16.55 -3.81 -25.98
C PHE A 5 -16.56 -5.25 -26.45
N SER A 6 -16.70 -6.17 -25.54
CA SER A 6 -16.79 -7.60 -25.86
C SER A 6 -17.98 -8.25 -25.14
N GLU A 7 -19.02 -8.60 -25.90
CA GLU A 7 -20.18 -9.32 -25.36
C GLU A 7 -19.82 -10.66 -24.71
N SER A 8 -18.81 -11.35 -25.25
CA SER A 8 -18.35 -12.63 -24.71
C SER A 8 -17.66 -12.47 -23.33
N TYR A 9 -16.89 -11.40 -23.13
CA TYR A 9 -16.30 -11.10 -21.80
C TYR A 9 -17.37 -10.66 -20.81
N ALA A 10 -18.33 -9.82 -21.22
CA ALA A 10 -19.43 -9.41 -20.37
C ALA A 10 -20.29 -10.61 -19.95
N ALA A 11 -20.58 -11.54 -20.86
CA ALA A 11 -21.28 -12.79 -20.56
C ALA A 11 -20.51 -13.72 -19.61
N ALA A 12 -19.18 -13.59 -19.56
CA ALA A 12 -18.29 -14.32 -18.63
C ALA A 12 -18.09 -13.59 -17.28
N GLY A 13 -18.75 -12.44 -17.06
CA GLY A 13 -18.67 -11.67 -15.82
C GLY A 13 -17.53 -10.65 -15.75
N VAL A 14 -16.85 -10.37 -16.87
CA VAL A 14 -15.76 -9.37 -16.94
C VAL A 14 -16.23 -8.12 -17.68
N ASP A 15 -16.17 -6.96 -17.03
CA ASP A 15 -16.56 -5.68 -17.62
C ASP A 15 -15.33 -4.85 -18.07
N VAL A 16 -14.98 -4.99 -19.34
CA VAL A 16 -13.86 -4.25 -19.94
C VAL A 16 -14.07 -2.73 -19.87
N THR A 17 -15.33 -2.25 -19.94
CA THR A 17 -15.62 -0.81 -19.89
C THR A 17 -15.41 -0.25 -18.50
N ALA A 18 -15.76 -0.99 -17.45
CA ALA A 18 -15.45 -0.65 -16.06
C ALA A 18 -13.92 -0.54 -15.83
N GLY A 19 -13.13 -1.43 -16.46
CA GLY A 19 -11.68 -1.34 -16.43
C GLY A 19 -11.14 -0.02 -16.98
N TYR A 20 -11.62 0.43 -18.15
CA TYR A 20 -11.24 1.73 -18.69
C TYR A 20 -11.66 2.90 -17.82
N GLU A 21 -12.85 2.83 -17.22
CA GLU A 21 -13.36 3.88 -16.32
C GLU A 21 -12.51 3.96 -15.06
N SER A 22 -12.18 2.83 -14.43
CA SER A 22 -11.26 2.78 -13.29
C SER A 22 -9.93 3.47 -13.61
N VAL A 23 -9.32 3.18 -14.77
CA VAL A 23 -8.06 3.81 -15.20
C VAL A 23 -8.21 5.33 -15.33
N GLU A 24 -9.32 5.84 -15.86
CA GLU A 24 -9.54 7.29 -15.96
C GLU A 24 -9.65 7.94 -14.58
N LEU A 25 -10.39 7.35 -13.65
CA LEU A 25 -10.59 7.86 -12.30
C LEU A 25 -9.28 7.93 -11.50
N ILE A 26 -8.40 6.93 -11.63
CA ILE A 26 -7.15 6.88 -10.86
C ILE A 26 -6.05 7.82 -11.38
N LYS A 27 -6.09 8.28 -12.64
CA LYS A 27 -5.02 9.10 -13.25
C LYS A 27 -4.62 10.31 -12.41
N SER A 28 -5.60 11.02 -11.85
CA SER A 28 -5.34 12.20 -11.02
C SER A 28 -4.64 11.88 -9.71
N HIS A 29 -4.92 10.72 -9.14
CA HIS A 29 -4.30 10.23 -7.90
C HIS A 29 -2.86 9.80 -8.17
N VAL A 30 -2.64 8.98 -9.19
CA VAL A 30 -1.30 8.53 -9.60
C VAL A 30 -0.39 9.72 -9.92
N LYS A 31 -0.89 10.74 -10.64
CA LYS A 31 -0.12 11.93 -10.97
C LYS A 31 0.45 12.67 -9.76
N LYS A 32 -0.22 12.63 -8.61
CA LYS A 32 0.26 13.27 -7.37
C LYS A 32 1.53 12.61 -6.81
N THR A 33 1.79 11.36 -7.18
CA THR A 33 2.96 10.60 -6.72
C THR A 33 4.21 10.82 -7.58
N ASN A 34 4.11 11.56 -8.69
CA ASN A 34 5.23 11.76 -9.61
C ASN A 34 6.40 12.47 -8.92
N ILE A 35 7.55 11.82 -8.96
CA ILE A 35 8.84 12.33 -8.49
C ILE A 35 9.87 12.25 -9.63
N PRO A 36 11.03 12.94 -9.53
CA PRO A 36 12.12 12.75 -10.49
C PRO A 36 12.50 11.29 -10.61
N GLY A 37 12.64 10.83 -11.85
CA GLY A 37 12.90 9.43 -12.20
C GLY A 37 11.71 8.72 -12.83
N VAL A 38 10.48 9.17 -12.65
CA VAL A 38 9.31 8.58 -13.32
C VAL A 38 9.38 8.85 -14.83
N ILE A 39 9.28 7.78 -15.62
CA ILE A 39 9.27 7.85 -17.10
C ILE A 39 7.91 7.35 -17.60
N GLY A 40 7.23 8.21 -18.38
CA GLY A 40 5.94 7.87 -18.97
C GLY A 40 4.73 8.15 -18.06
N SER A 41 3.66 7.40 -18.28
CA SER A 41 2.39 7.49 -17.53
C SER A 41 1.77 6.12 -17.40
N ILE A 42 0.79 5.97 -16.50
CA ILE A 42 0.01 4.71 -16.38
C ILE A 42 -0.75 4.39 -17.68
N GLY A 43 -1.02 3.11 -17.90
CA GLY A 43 -1.72 2.58 -19.07
C GLY A 43 -0.82 1.88 -20.08
N GLY A 44 0.49 1.76 -19.80
CA GLY A 44 1.44 0.91 -20.54
C GLY A 44 1.57 -0.48 -19.90
N PHE A 45 2.35 -1.37 -20.52
CA PHE A 45 2.60 -2.74 -20.02
C PHE A 45 3.55 -2.80 -18.81
N GLY A 46 4.17 -1.71 -18.42
CA GLY A 46 5.05 -1.67 -17.25
C GLY A 46 5.37 -0.24 -16.82
N GLY A 47 5.65 -0.07 -15.55
CA GLY A 47 6.16 1.18 -14.98
C GLY A 47 7.65 1.32 -15.24
N MET A 48 8.09 2.52 -15.61
CA MET A 48 9.50 2.81 -15.86
C MET A 48 10.00 3.87 -14.88
N PHE A 49 11.17 3.63 -14.31
CA PHE A 49 11.79 4.55 -13.37
C PHE A 49 13.30 4.65 -13.63
N GLU A 50 13.79 5.87 -13.83
CA GLU A 50 15.21 6.15 -13.98
C GLU A 50 15.90 6.16 -12.61
N ILE A 51 16.86 5.27 -12.42
CA ILE A 51 17.67 5.23 -11.20
C ILE A 51 18.72 6.34 -11.30
N GLY A 52 18.65 7.35 -10.45
CA GLY A 52 19.68 8.38 -10.32
C GLY A 52 20.95 7.81 -9.69
N ALA A 53 21.65 6.93 -10.40
CA ALA A 53 22.80 6.18 -9.90
C ALA A 53 24.01 7.07 -9.50
N LYS A 54 23.98 8.36 -9.83
CA LYS A 54 25.09 9.30 -9.52
C LYS A 54 25.26 9.54 -8.00
N ASP A 55 24.21 9.33 -7.23
CA ASP A 55 24.20 9.56 -5.79
C ASP A 55 24.72 8.35 -4.98
N TYR A 56 24.94 7.21 -5.66
CA TYR A 56 25.36 5.95 -5.05
C TYR A 56 26.67 5.45 -5.68
N LYS A 57 27.60 4.99 -4.84
CA LYS A 57 28.86 4.36 -5.31
C LYS A 57 28.67 2.89 -5.62
N ASN A 58 27.96 2.19 -4.73
CA ASN A 58 27.63 0.78 -4.85
C ASN A 58 26.13 0.56 -4.57
N PRO A 59 25.25 0.91 -5.52
CA PRO A 59 23.81 0.83 -5.32
C PRO A 59 23.35 -0.62 -5.19
N VAL A 60 22.42 -0.85 -4.24
CA VAL A 60 21.71 -2.11 -4.05
C VAL A 60 20.22 -1.84 -4.11
N LEU A 61 19.51 -2.64 -4.89
CA LEU A 61 18.04 -2.61 -4.91
C LEU A 61 17.51 -3.50 -3.79
N VAL A 62 16.55 -2.98 -3.05
CA VAL A 62 15.82 -3.69 -2.00
C VAL A 62 14.34 -3.67 -2.38
N SER A 63 13.70 -4.83 -2.34
CA SER A 63 12.28 -4.95 -2.67
C SER A 63 11.48 -5.48 -1.49
N GLY A 64 10.24 -5.02 -1.37
CA GLY A 64 9.26 -5.51 -0.39
C GLY A 64 7.94 -5.75 -1.09
N THR A 65 7.24 -6.82 -0.70
CA THR A 65 5.89 -7.13 -1.15
C THR A 65 5.07 -7.61 0.03
N ASP A 66 3.85 -7.10 0.16
CA ASP A 66 2.92 -7.48 1.21
C ASP A 66 1.49 -7.13 0.79
N GLY A 67 0.51 -7.60 1.55
CA GLY A 67 -0.91 -7.30 1.36
C GLY A 67 -1.55 -6.66 2.59
N VAL A 68 -2.76 -6.16 2.44
CA VAL A 68 -3.55 -5.62 3.57
C VAL A 68 -4.03 -6.75 4.49
N GLY A 69 -4.32 -7.91 3.93
CA GLY A 69 -4.79 -9.07 4.67
C GLY A 69 -6.21 -8.91 5.23
N THR A 70 -6.49 -9.56 6.35
CA THR A 70 -7.87 -9.70 6.85
C THR A 70 -8.47 -8.43 7.47
N LYS A 71 -7.72 -7.32 7.52
CA LYS A 71 -8.24 -5.97 7.79
C LYS A 71 -9.28 -5.56 6.75
N LEU A 72 -9.15 -6.04 5.50
CA LEU A 72 -10.12 -5.81 4.42
C LEU A 72 -11.55 -6.17 4.81
N LYS A 73 -11.77 -7.18 5.65
CA LYS A 73 -13.12 -7.53 6.12
C LYS A 73 -13.81 -6.39 6.90
N LEU A 74 -13.03 -5.52 7.55
CA LEU A 74 -13.57 -4.33 8.21
C LEU A 74 -13.91 -3.25 7.18
N ALA A 75 -13.07 -3.09 6.15
CA ALA A 75 -13.36 -2.17 5.05
C ALA A 75 -14.67 -2.54 4.32
N PHE A 76 -14.92 -3.84 4.10
CA PHE A 76 -16.17 -4.33 3.52
C PHE A 76 -17.38 -4.05 4.42
N LEU A 77 -17.27 -4.32 5.74
CA LEU A 77 -18.36 -4.07 6.69
C LEU A 77 -18.69 -2.58 6.85
N MET A 78 -17.70 -1.70 6.73
CA MET A 78 -17.85 -0.25 6.88
C MET A 78 -18.10 0.46 5.55
N ASP A 79 -18.04 -0.25 4.43
CA ASP A 79 -18.02 0.31 3.06
C ASP A 79 -17.05 1.50 2.95
N LYS A 80 -15.83 1.30 3.50
CA LYS A 80 -14.79 2.34 3.57
C LYS A 80 -13.48 1.81 2.99
N HIS A 81 -13.08 2.32 1.83
CA HIS A 81 -12.02 1.75 1.01
C HIS A 81 -10.83 2.69 0.80
N ASP A 82 -10.90 3.95 1.24
CA ASP A 82 -9.87 4.97 1.01
C ASP A 82 -8.65 4.86 1.95
N THR A 83 -8.75 4.10 3.05
CA THR A 83 -7.67 3.98 4.05
C THR A 83 -6.75 2.79 3.84
N ILE A 84 -7.29 1.67 3.34
CA ILE A 84 -6.54 0.40 3.23
C ILE A 84 -5.44 0.44 2.17
N GLY A 85 -5.52 1.36 1.20
CA GLY A 85 -4.43 1.60 0.25
C GLY A 85 -3.18 2.14 0.94
N VAL A 86 -3.34 2.98 1.98
CA VAL A 86 -2.22 3.44 2.82
C VAL A 86 -1.60 2.28 3.57
N ASP A 87 -2.43 1.35 4.11
CA ASP A 87 -1.94 0.13 4.76
C ASP A 87 -1.07 -0.69 3.81
N CYS A 88 -1.55 -0.93 2.59
CA CYS A 88 -0.83 -1.70 1.57
C CYS A 88 0.56 -1.11 1.29
N VAL A 89 0.63 0.21 1.09
CA VAL A 89 1.91 0.90 0.87
C VAL A 89 2.80 0.80 2.10
N ALA A 90 2.26 1.08 3.28
CA ALA A 90 3.01 1.09 4.53
C ALA A 90 3.67 -0.26 4.83
N MET A 91 2.96 -1.37 4.61
CA MET A 91 3.48 -2.72 4.84
C MET A 91 4.72 -3.00 3.97
N CYS A 92 4.73 -2.54 2.73
CA CYS A 92 5.85 -2.75 1.81
C CYS A 92 7.00 -1.75 2.05
N VAL A 93 6.71 -0.45 2.14
CA VAL A 93 7.76 0.59 2.17
C VAL A 93 8.46 0.69 3.51
N ASN A 94 7.79 0.36 4.62
CA ASN A 94 8.41 0.33 5.94
C ASN A 94 9.49 -0.77 6.02
N ASP A 95 9.25 -1.94 5.44
CA ASP A 95 10.22 -3.04 5.37
C ASP A 95 11.47 -2.64 4.58
N VAL A 96 11.27 -1.99 3.43
CA VAL A 96 12.38 -1.47 2.62
C VAL A 96 13.16 -0.40 3.40
N ALA A 97 12.47 0.52 4.09
CA ALA A 97 13.11 1.54 4.90
C ALA A 97 13.88 0.96 6.09
N CYS A 98 13.37 -0.09 6.74
CA CYS A 98 14.08 -0.80 7.82
C CYS A 98 15.41 -1.40 7.37
N SER A 99 15.55 -1.73 6.08
CA SER A 99 16.80 -2.22 5.49
C SER A 99 17.79 -1.09 5.14
N GLY A 100 17.48 0.17 5.42
CA GLY A 100 18.31 1.32 5.07
C GLY A 100 18.18 1.76 3.61
N ALA A 101 17.14 1.32 2.92
CA ALA A 101 16.89 1.67 1.53
C ALA A 101 15.75 2.68 1.39
N LYS A 102 15.93 3.64 0.47
CA LYS A 102 14.90 4.62 0.11
C LYS A 102 13.96 4.02 -0.92
N PRO A 103 12.64 3.92 -0.65
CA PRO A 103 11.66 3.52 -1.66
C PRO A 103 11.69 4.46 -2.87
N LEU A 104 11.70 3.91 -4.07
CA LEU A 104 11.71 4.63 -5.35
C LEU A 104 10.32 4.62 -5.98
N PHE A 105 9.75 3.43 -6.13
CA PHE A 105 8.44 3.26 -6.76
C PHE A 105 7.65 2.09 -6.15
N PHE A 106 6.36 2.13 -6.43
CA PHE A 106 5.36 1.18 -5.96
C PHE A 106 4.50 0.69 -7.11
N LEU A 107 4.05 -0.54 -7.02
CA LEU A 107 3.05 -1.18 -7.86
C LEU A 107 2.01 -1.82 -6.95
N ASP A 108 0.72 -1.71 -7.29
CA ASP A 108 -0.37 -2.41 -6.62
C ASP A 108 -0.92 -3.54 -7.48
N TYR A 109 -1.53 -4.52 -6.83
CA TYR A 109 -2.33 -5.57 -7.45
C TYR A 109 -3.67 -5.66 -6.73
N ILE A 110 -4.74 -5.39 -7.45
CA ILE A 110 -6.11 -5.47 -6.94
C ILE A 110 -6.80 -6.65 -7.65
N ALA A 111 -7.03 -7.74 -6.91
CA ALA A 111 -7.86 -8.84 -7.35
C ALA A 111 -9.28 -8.61 -6.82
N CYS A 112 -10.29 -8.47 -7.68
CA CYS A 112 -11.66 -8.20 -7.25
C CYS A 112 -12.65 -9.21 -7.85
N GLY A 113 -13.75 -9.49 -7.15
CA GLY A 113 -14.83 -10.31 -7.69
C GLY A 113 -15.49 -9.64 -8.89
N LYS A 114 -15.71 -8.32 -8.76
CA LYS A 114 -16.24 -7.45 -9.80
C LYS A 114 -15.59 -6.08 -9.73
N ASN A 115 -15.32 -5.48 -10.88
CA ASN A 115 -14.75 -4.13 -10.96
C ASN A 115 -15.86 -3.08 -10.77
N TYR A 116 -15.81 -2.36 -9.65
CA TYR A 116 -16.60 -1.17 -9.38
C TYR A 116 -15.68 0.05 -9.47
N PRO A 117 -15.73 0.84 -10.56
CA PRO A 117 -14.74 1.88 -10.85
C PRO A 117 -14.50 2.89 -9.71
N GLU A 118 -15.55 3.33 -9.04
CA GLU A 118 -15.44 4.27 -7.93
C GLU A 118 -14.73 3.64 -6.73
N LYS A 119 -15.05 2.39 -6.38
CA LYS A 119 -14.41 1.64 -5.30
C LYS A 119 -12.92 1.43 -5.60
N ILE A 120 -12.57 1.03 -6.82
CA ILE A 120 -11.18 0.93 -7.27
C ILE A 120 -10.46 2.27 -7.17
N ALA A 121 -11.12 3.36 -7.58
CA ALA A 121 -10.54 4.71 -7.46
C ALA A 121 -10.26 5.12 -6.01
N GLU A 122 -11.14 4.79 -5.06
CA GLU A 122 -10.91 5.03 -3.62
C GLU A 122 -9.72 4.22 -3.10
N ILE A 123 -9.61 2.95 -3.46
CA ILE A 123 -8.48 2.10 -3.07
C ILE A 123 -7.17 2.70 -3.59
N VAL A 124 -7.10 3.01 -4.89
CA VAL A 124 -5.89 3.56 -5.51
C VAL A 124 -5.58 4.98 -5.02
N LYS A 125 -6.61 5.77 -4.64
CA LYS A 125 -6.40 7.03 -3.93
C LYS A 125 -5.62 6.81 -2.64
N GLY A 126 -6.01 5.82 -1.83
CA GLY A 126 -5.30 5.44 -0.61
C GLY A 126 -3.86 4.99 -0.89
N VAL A 127 -3.63 4.19 -1.94
CA VAL A 127 -2.29 3.79 -2.38
C VAL A 127 -1.46 5.02 -2.76
N ALA A 128 -2.02 5.94 -3.56
CA ALA A 128 -1.33 7.17 -3.95
C ALA A 128 -0.99 8.06 -2.75
N ASP A 129 -1.92 8.22 -1.79
CA ASP A 129 -1.69 8.99 -0.57
C ASP A 129 -0.57 8.36 0.28
N GLY A 130 -0.50 7.03 0.35
CA GLY A 130 0.60 6.29 0.99
C GLY A 130 1.94 6.53 0.28
N CYS A 131 1.97 6.46 -1.04
CA CYS A 131 3.17 6.72 -1.85
C CYS A 131 3.69 8.16 -1.64
N VAL A 132 2.82 9.16 -1.59
CA VAL A 132 3.19 10.56 -1.30
C VAL A 132 3.81 10.67 0.10
N GLN A 133 3.23 10.00 1.11
CA GLN A 133 3.78 9.97 2.46
C GLN A 133 5.18 9.33 2.48
N ALA A 134 5.35 8.21 1.79
CA ALA A 134 6.63 7.51 1.67
C ALA A 134 7.66 8.28 0.84
N GLY A 135 7.24 9.13 -0.08
CA GLY A 135 8.10 9.82 -1.04
C GLY A 135 8.55 8.93 -2.20
N CYS A 136 7.71 7.96 -2.59
CA CYS A 136 7.91 7.09 -3.75
C CYS A 136 6.79 7.32 -4.79
N ALA A 137 7.02 6.85 -6.02
CA ALA A 137 6.07 6.99 -7.12
C ALA A 137 5.20 5.74 -7.29
N LEU A 138 3.91 5.90 -7.50
CA LEU A 138 3.04 4.85 -8.03
C LEU A 138 3.19 4.84 -9.55
N VAL A 139 3.94 3.88 -10.09
CA VAL A 139 4.32 3.86 -11.51
C VAL A 139 3.46 2.93 -12.36
N GLY A 140 2.61 2.15 -11.74
CA GLY A 140 1.71 1.20 -12.39
C GLY A 140 1.03 0.32 -11.36
N GLY A 141 0.31 -0.68 -11.84
CA GLY A 141 -0.43 -1.66 -11.06
C GLY A 141 -1.29 -2.51 -11.97
N GLU A 142 -2.07 -3.40 -11.36
CA GLU A 142 -3.00 -4.28 -12.06
C GLU A 142 -4.33 -4.34 -11.31
N THR A 143 -5.42 -4.31 -12.04
CA THR A 143 -6.76 -4.62 -11.51
C THR A 143 -7.34 -5.77 -12.31
N ALA A 144 -7.56 -6.89 -11.64
CA ALA A 144 -8.04 -8.12 -12.28
C ALA A 144 -9.39 -8.56 -11.69
N GLU A 145 -10.39 -8.75 -12.55
CA GLU A 145 -11.65 -9.36 -12.17
C GLU A 145 -11.53 -10.88 -12.11
N HIS A 146 -12.02 -11.46 -11.02
CA HIS A 146 -12.03 -12.90 -10.76
C HIS A 146 -13.45 -13.42 -10.50
N PRO A 147 -14.35 -13.37 -11.50
CA PRO A 147 -15.73 -13.82 -11.34
C PRO A 147 -15.76 -15.31 -10.94
N GLY A 148 -16.51 -15.60 -9.87
CA GLY A 148 -16.63 -16.97 -9.34
C GLY A 148 -15.46 -17.45 -8.45
N LEU A 149 -14.34 -16.73 -8.39
CA LEU A 149 -13.24 -17.02 -7.45
C LEU A 149 -13.46 -16.34 -6.10
N MET A 150 -14.02 -15.14 -6.09
CA MET A 150 -14.40 -14.40 -4.90
C MET A 150 -15.77 -13.73 -5.08
N PRO A 151 -16.45 -13.35 -3.98
CA PRO A 151 -17.70 -12.59 -4.05
C PRO A 151 -17.52 -11.27 -4.81
N ASP A 152 -18.58 -10.85 -5.51
CA ASP A 152 -18.56 -9.62 -6.33
C ASP A 152 -18.12 -8.37 -5.54
N GLU A 153 -18.52 -8.27 -4.27
CA GLU A 153 -18.23 -7.11 -3.42
C GLU A 153 -16.85 -7.15 -2.74
N GLU A 154 -16.15 -8.28 -2.83
CA GLU A 154 -14.87 -8.47 -2.17
C GLU A 154 -13.70 -8.27 -3.14
N TYR A 155 -12.56 -7.93 -2.56
CA TYR A 155 -11.29 -7.82 -3.26
C TYR A 155 -10.13 -8.18 -2.33
N ASP A 156 -8.98 -8.46 -2.91
CA ASP A 156 -7.69 -8.49 -2.22
C ASP A 156 -6.79 -7.39 -2.77
N LEU A 157 -5.94 -6.85 -1.91
CA LEU A 157 -5.03 -5.75 -2.24
C LEU A 157 -3.63 -6.11 -1.75
N ALA A 158 -2.71 -6.21 -2.69
CA ALA A 158 -1.29 -6.41 -2.43
C ALA A 158 -0.46 -5.33 -3.11
N GLY A 159 0.76 -5.14 -2.64
CA GLY A 159 1.69 -4.17 -3.18
C GLY A 159 3.10 -4.73 -3.34
N PHE A 160 3.85 -4.03 -4.16
CA PHE A 160 5.25 -4.30 -4.39
C PHE A 160 6.01 -2.97 -4.51
N THR A 161 7.08 -2.82 -3.75
CA THR A 161 7.94 -1.65 -3.82
C THR A 161 9.39 -2.04 -4.11
N VAL A 162 10.08 -1.15 -4.80
CA VAL A 162 11.53 -1.22 -4.97
C VAL A 162 12.16 0.03 -4.40
N GLY A 163 13.16 -0.16 -3.57
CA GLY A 163 14.00 0.90 -3.03
C GLY A 163 15.47 0.73 -3.42
N ILE A 164 16.26 1.73 -3.11
CA ILE A 164 17.70 1.76 -3.37
C ILE A 164 18.45 2.17 -2.10
N GLY A 165 19.56 1.48 -1.83
CA GLY A 165 20.47 1.83 -0.75
C GLY A 165 21.93 1.76 -1.20
N GLU A 166 22.81 2.42 -0.47
CA GLU A 166 24.25 2.25 -0.61
C GLU A 166 24.68 0.97 0.12
N LYS A 167 25.41 0.06 -0.55
CA LYS A 167 25.73 -1.28 -0.03
C LYS A 167 26.29 -1.29 1.40
N ASN A 168 27.18 -0.36 1.71
CA ASN A 168 27.83 -0.26 3.03
C ASN A 168 27.02 0.52 4.08
N LYS A 169 25.81 0.97 3.72
CA LYS A 169 24.86 1.63 4.63
C LYS A 169 23.58 0.81 4.85
N LEU A 170 23.52 -0.40 4.27
CA LEU A 170 22.39 -1.29 4.52
C LEU A 170 22.40 -1.76 5.96
N VAL A 171 21.21 -1.84 6.53
CA VAL A 171 20.95 -2.19 7.92
C VAL A 171 20.79 -3.71 8.02
N SER A 172 21.70 -4.41 8.74
CA SER A 172 21.71 -5.88 8.85
C SER A 172 21.59 -6.40 10.28
N GLY A 173 21.75 -5.52 11.27
CA GLY A 173 21.79 -5.92 12.69
C GLY A 173 23.15 -6.49 13.15
N GLU A 174 24.14 -6.62 12.27
CA GLU A 174 25.44 -7.24 12.61
C GLU A 174 26.26 -6.42 13.62
N ASN A 175 26.00 -5.13 13.72
CA ASN A 175 26.71 -4.23 14.61
C ASN A 175 26.05 -4.07 16.00
N LEU A 176 24.88 -4.67 16.23
CA LEU A 176 24.16 -4.59 17.50
C LEU A 176 24.96 -5.25 18.64
N LYS A 177 25.02 -4.59 19.77
CA LYS A 177 25.73 -5.07 20.96
C LYS A 177 25.00 -4.72 22.25
N ALA A 178 25.33 -5.43 23.30
CA ALA A 178 24.80 -5.14 24.64
C ALA A 178 25.19 -3.71 25.07
N GLY A 179 24.21 -2.93 25.50
CA GLY A 179 24.36 -1.54 25.89
C GLY A 179 23.82 -0.52 24.86
N ASP A 180 23.46 -0.98 23.65
CA ASP A 180 22.80 -0.12 22.68
C ASP A 180 21.40 0.26 23.14
N ALA A 181 20.99 1.51 22.84
CA ALA A 181 19.69 2.03 23.24
C ALA A 181 18.60 1.58 22.26
N LEU A 182 17.49 1.09 22.79
CA LEU A 182 16.28 0.78 22.03
C LEU A 182 15.34 2.00 22.08
N ILE A 183 14.98 2.51 20.90
CA ILE A 183 14.06 3.65 20.76
C ILE A 183 12.74 3.14 20.19
N GLY A 184 11.65 3.29 20.95
CA GLY A 184 10.30 2.99 20.50
C GLY A 184 9.69 4.17 19.74
N VAL A 185 9.12 3.92 18.58
CA VAL A 185 8.33 4.88 17.81
C VAL A 185 6.86 4.47 17.87
N ALA A 186 5.98 5.39 18.26
CA ALA A 186 4.56 5.10 18.45
C ALA A 186 3.89 4.65 17.14
N SER A 187 3.02 3.64 17.24
CA SER A 187 2.10 3.24 16.18
C SER A 187 0.94 4.25 16.02
N SER A 188 0.15 4.09 14.96
CA SER A 188 -1.14 4.79 14.77
C SER A 188 -2.34 3.98 15.28
N GLY A 189 -2.11 2.81 15.81
CA GLY A 189 -3.11 1.84 16.23
C GLY A 189 -2.63 0.42 15.99
N VAL A 190 -3.54 -0.49 15.62
CA VAL A 190 -3.24 -1.91 15.37
C VAL A 190 -2.45 -2.12 14.06
N HIS A 191 -2.38 -1.10 13.20
CA HIS A 191 -1.80 -1.15 11.86
C HIS A 191 -2.59 -2.10 10.94
N SER A 192 -1.91 -3.06 10.28
CA SER A 192 -2.54 -4.00 9.36
C SER A 192 -2.25 -5.47 9.67
N ASN A 193 -1.64 -5.77 10.81
CA ASN A 193 -1.34 -7.15 11.23
C ASN A 193 -2.27 -7.64 12.33
N GLY A 194 -2.46 -8.95 12.41
CA GLY A 194 -3.20 -9.60 13.49
C GLY A 194 -4.72 -9.45 13.43
N PHE A 195 -5.29 -8.98 12.34
CA PHE A 195 -6.73 -8.70 12.23
C PHE A 195 -7.63 -9.95 12.31
N SER A 196 -7.13 -11.13 12.03
CA SER A 196 -7.86 -12.37 12.31
C SER A 196 -8.12 -12.53 13.81
N LEU A 197 -7.14 -12.19 14.67
CA LEU A 197 -7.29 -12.20 16.13
C LEU A 197 -8.17 -11.04 16.60
N VAL A 198 -7.94 -9.81 16.09
CA VAL A 198 -8.75 -8.62 16.41
C VAL A 198 -10.23 -8.89 16.16
N ARG A 199 -10.56 -9.41 14.98
CA ARG A 199 -11.95 -9.75 14.62
C ARG A 199 -12.56 -10.79 15.58
N LYS A 200 -11.78 -11.75 16.02
CA LYS A 200 -12.23 -12.76 16.99
C LYS A 200 -12.41 -12.18 18.38
N VAL A 201 -11.48 -11.37 18.86
CA VAL A 201 -11.51 -10.79 20.22
C VAL A 201 -12.70 -9.85 20.40
N PHE A 202 -12.98 -9.00 19.40
CA PHE A 202 -14.09 -8.04 19.45
C PHE A 202 -15.40 -8.57 18.87
N ASP A 203 -15.43 -9.85 18.45
CA ASP A 203 -16.59 -10.45 17.76
C ASP A 203 -17.13 -9.57 16.63
N ILE A 204 -16.22 -9.13 15.75
CA ILE A 204 -16.53 -8.12 14.71
C ILE A 204 -17.62 -8.62 13.76
N ASN A 205 -18.71 -7.87 13.75
CA ASN A 205 -19.87 -8.03 12.88
C ASN A 205 -20.50 -6.66 12.63
N GLU A 206 -21.57 -6.57 11.83
CA GLU A 206 -22.24 -5.33 11.45
C GLU A 206 -22.68 -4.45 12.64
N LYS A 207 -22.92 -5.03 13.81
CA LYS A 207 -23.33 -4.29 15.02
C LYS A 207 -22.12 -3.87 15.85
N THR A 208 -21.23 -4.82 16.15
CA THR A 208 -20.10 -4.57 17.06
C THR A 208 -19.07 -3.62 16.46
N ILE A 209 -18.95 -3.57 15.13
CA ILE A 209 -18.03 -2.65 14.46
C ILE A 209 -18.39 -1.17 14.67
N LEU A 210 -19.66 -0.88 14.94
CA LEU A 210 -20.18 0.48 15.23
C LEU A 210 -20.19 0.82 16.72
N SER A 211 -19.74 -0.11 17.59
CA SER A 211 -19.72 0.12 19.03
C SER A 211 -18.73 1.22 19.40
N THR A 212 -19.10 1.98 20.43
CA THR A 212 -18.24 3.00 21.06
C THR A 212 -17.76 2.50 22.41
N TYR A 213 -16.56 2.88 22.81
CA TYR A 213 -15.94 2.58 24.08
C TYR A 213 -15.45 3.88 24.70
N ASP A 214 -15.52 4.00 26.02
CA ASP A 214 -15.11 5.23 26.73
C ASP A 214 -13.62 5.58 26.51
N GLU A 215 -12.81 4.58 26.19
CA GLU A 215 -11.38 4.71 25.93
C GLU A 215 -11.04 5.08 24.48
N LEU A 216 -12.02 5.13 23.59
CA LEU A 216 -11.83 5.42 22.17
C LEU A 216 -12.55 6.71 21.77
N ASP A 217 -11.86 7.56 21.01
CA ASP A 217 -12.44 8.80 20.48
C ASP A 217 -13.39 8.59 19.29
N LYS A 218 -13.42 7.38 18.74
CA LYS A 218 -14.17 7.00 17.54
C LYS A 218 -14.85 5.65 17.74
N PRO A 219 -15.88 5.32 16.92
CA PRO A 219 -16.41 3.96 16.86
C PRO A 219 -15.31 2.95 16.55
N LEU A 220 -15.46 1.73 17.08
CA LEU A 220 -14.46 0.68 16.99
C LEU A 220 -13.97 0.43 15.55
N GLY A 221 -14.87 0.38 14.57
CA GLY A 221 -14.51 0.18 13.16
C GLY A 221 -13.63 1.28 12.60
N GLU A 222 -13.92 2.54 12.93
CA GLU A 222 -13.11 3.68 12.48
C GLU A 222 -11.73 3.68 13.15
N GLU A 223 -11.65 3.31 14.42
CA GLU A 223 -10.38 3.18 15.11
C GLU A 223 -9.53 2.06 14.50
N LEU A 224 -10.13 0.90 14.26
CA LEU A 224 -9.45 -0.26 13.67
C LEU A 224 -9.06 -0.03 12.20
N LEU A 225 -9.80 0.82 11.46
CA LEU A 225 -9.45 1.21 10.09
C LEU A 225 -8.42 2.33 10.01
N THR A 226 -7.97 2.88 11.16
CA THR A 226 -6.86 3.84 11.16
C THR A 226 -5.66 3.24 10.40
N PRO A 227 -5.11 3.94 9.37
CA PRO A 227 -4.06 3.38 8.54
C PRO A 227 -2.76 3.16 9.29
N THR A 228 -2.00 2.19 8.84
CA THR A 228 -0.63 1.95 9.25
C THR A 228 0.22 3.20 9.03
N ARG A 229 0.99 3.59 10.04
CA ARG A 229 1.91 4.73 9.93
C ARG A 229 3.07 4.40 9.01
N ILE A 230 3.40 5.34 8.13
CA ILE A 230 4.56 5.26 7.24
C ILE A 230 5.75 5.92 7.92
N TYR A 231 6.79 5.15 8.19
CA TYR A 231 7.99 5.57 8.93
C TYR A 231 9.18 5.92 8.03
N VAL A 232 9.04 5.85 6.71
CA VAL A 232 10.13 5.98 5.74
C VAL A 232 10.96 7.25 5.97
N LYS A 233 10.31 8.43 5.96
CA LYS A 233 11.02 9.72 6.08
C LYS A 233 11.77 9.88 7.41
N PRO A 234 11.16 9.63 8.59
CA PRO A 234 11.88 9.72 9.84
C PRO A 234 12.99 8.68 9.97
N LEU A 235 12.81 7.45 9.51
CA LEU A 235 13.86 6.43 9.57
C LEU A 235 15.05 6.79 8.70
N LEU A 236 14.82 7.20 7.45
CA LEU A 236 15.93 7.60 6.55
C LEU A 236 16.67 8.81 7.08
N ALA A 237 15.99 9.80 7.65
CA ALA A 237 16.64 10.96 8.29
C ALA A 237 17.53 10.54 9.46
N LEU A 238 17.06 9.63 10.33
CA LEU A 238 17.85 9.10 11.44
C LEU A 238 19.08 8.32 10.97
N MET A 239 18.98 7.59 9.87
CA MET A 239 20.10 6.83 9.28
C MET A 239 21.12 7.77 8.65
N ASP A 240 20.69 8.83 7.96
CA ASP A 240 21.59 9.83 7.36
C ASP A 240 22.36 10.60 8.42
N ASP A 241 21.77 10.89 9.56
CA ASP A 241 22.42 11.55 10.71
C ASP A 241 23.30 10.60 11.53
N CYS A 242 23.50 9.35 11.08
CA CYS A 242 24.27 8.31 11.79
C CYS A 242 23.75 8.01 13.22
N LEU A 243 22.47 8.21 13.47
CA LEU A 243 21.84 7.94 14.77
C LEU A 243 21.26 6.52 14.88
N LEU A 244 21.17 5.80 13.78
CA LEU A 244 20.76 4.38 13.72
C LEU A 244 21.93 3.53 13.25
N TYR A 245 22.35 2.59 14.10
CA TYR A 245 23.25 1.49 13.75
C TYR A 245 22.48 0.19 13.89
N THR A 246 22.56 -0.61 12.89
CA THR A 246 22.10 -1.99 13.03
C THR A 246 22.96 -2.94 12.20
#